data_7d0b80b0c5a531f524c8114d9e3dae74
#
_entry.id   7d0b80b0c5a531f524c8114d9e3dae74
#
_cell.length_a   1.000
_cell.length_b   1.000
_cell.length_c   1.000
_cell.angle_alpha   90.00
_cell.angle_beta   90.00
_cell.angle_gamma   90.00
#
_symmetry.space_group_name_H-M   'P 1'
#
loop_
_entity.id
_entity.type
_entity.pdbx_description
1 polymer ?
#
loop_
_entity_poly.entity_id
_entity_poly.type
_entity_poly.pdbx_seq_one_letter_code
_entity_poly.pdbx_strand_id
1 'polypeptide(L)'
;MTTYLTDRPQAWLQRLPSPYRSEEAVTTALLAGLEGVLDWPAVIRAARPWVLAVRSNPPPFWAMESLLKEYPIASSEGLALMRLAEALLRVPDVETAIALTADQLGRADFAGDADKVMARLSSSAIALSKNFLPHSGPTGTAESGLFGRLGARTVVAATVRAVQLLGRQFVLGETIAGAMDEARAARRQTTGLRFSYDMLGEGARTQADAMKYLASYRHAMASIAASADPKGVTESNDGISIKLSALHPRYEYAQRERVMSELVPRVWGLCEVAASANISLTIDAEEVDRLELSLDVFEA
;
A
#
# COMPACT_ATOMS: atom_id res chain seq x y z
N MET A 1 -19.12 33.80 -3.90
CA MET A 1 -18.68 32.41 -3.82
C MET A 1 -19.21 31.76 -2.54
N THR A 2 -20.54 31.67 -2.35
CA THR A 2 -21.10 31.07 -1.11
C THR A 2 -22.61 30.84 -1.28
N THR A 3 -23.03 30.13 -2.33
CA THR A 3 -24.48 29.96 -2.54
C THR A 3 -24.90 28.52 -2.85
N TYR A 4 -24.00 27.53 -2.70
CA TYR A 4 -24.34 26.15 -3.06
C TYR A 4 -24.68 25.23 -1.87
N LEU A 5 -24.60 25.70 -0.62
CA LEU A 5 -24.78 24.85 0.56
C LEU A 5 -26.11 25.03 1.31
N THR A 6 -26.99 25.96 0.92
CA THR A 6 -28.15 26.32 1.73
C THR A 6 -29.47 25.65 1.33
N ASP A 7 -29.53 24.88 0.27
CA ASP A 7 -30.81 24.39 -0.28
C ASP A 7 -30.89 22.85 -0.46
N ARG A 8 -30.04 22.07 0.24
CA ARG A 8 -30.17 20.62 0.24
C ARG A 8 -31.11 20.18 1.35
N PRO A 9 -32.11 19.33 1.06
CA PRO A 9 -33.00 18.80 2.09
C PRO A 9 -32.20 18.07 3.16
N GLN A 10 -32.34 18.45 4.42
CA GLN A 10 -31.71 17.78 5.58
C GLN A 10 -31.99 16.27 5.67
N ALA A 11 -32.93 15.77 4.90
CA ALA A 11 -33.25 14.33 4.83
C ALA A 11 -32.11 13.44 4.30
N TRP A 12 -31.11 13.99 3.62
CA TRP A 12 -29.96 13.25 3.09
C TRP A 12 -28.87 13.01 4.13
N LEU A 13 -28.90 13.74 5.23
CA LEU A 13 -27.91 13.67 6.30
C LEU A 13 -28.37 12.82 7.49
N GLN A 14 -29.33 11.93 7.30
CA GLN A 14 -29.70 11.01 8.35
C GLN A 14 -28.56 10.03 8.57
N ARG A 15 -27.69 10.38 9.53
CA ARG A 15 -26.58 9.51 9.96
C ARG A 15 -27.14 8.18 10.44
N LEU A 16 -26.40 7.12 10.17
CA LEU A 16 -26.74 5.82 10.74
C LEU A 16 -26.79 5.92 12.26
N PRO A 17 -27.82 5.37 12.90
CA PRO A 17 -28.00 5.47 14.36
C PRO A 17 -26.84 4.80 15.13
N SER A 18 -26.14 3.88 14.50
CA SER A 18 -24.89 3.30 15.01
C SER A 18 -23.99 2.96 13.84
N PRO A 19 -22.75 3.49 13.80
CA PRO A 19 -21.75 3.12 12.80
C PRO A 19 -21.25 1.67 13.00
N TYR A 20 -21.32 1.15 14.22
CA TYR A 20 -20.88 -0.20 14.58
C TYR A 20 -22.09 -1.13 14.65
N ARG A 21 -22.44 -1.73 13.54
CA ARG A 21 -23.51 -2.72 13.44
C ARG A 21 -22.92 -4.13 13.45
N SER A 22 -23.71 -5.13 13.88
CA SER A 22 -23.32 -6.53 13.78
C SER A 22 -23.01 -6.89 12.33
N GLU A 23 -21.82 -7.40 12.06
CA GLU A 23 -21.39 -7.85 10.73
C GLU A 23 -22.35 -8.90 10.16
N GLU A 24 -22.77 -9.88 10.98
CA GLU A 24 -23.73 -10.91 10.60
C GLU A 24 -25.06 -10.30 10.16
N ALA A 25 -25.62 -9.36 10.93
CA ALA A 25 -26.88 -8.72 10.59
C ALA A 25 -26.79 -7.90 9.30
N VAL A 26 -25.68 -7.15 9.11
CA VAL A 26 -25.47 -6.37 7.89
C VAL A 26 -25.28 -7.28 6.68
N THR A 27 -24.45 -8.30 6.79
CA THR A 27 -24.17 -9.25 5.71
C THR A 27 -25.44 -10.00 5.30
N THR A 28 -26.24 -10.47 6.27
CA THR A 28 -27.51 -11.13 6.02
C THR A 28 -28.46 -10.21 5.26
N ALA A 29 -28.59 -8.95 5.69
CA ALA A 29 -29.47 -7.98 5.03
C ALA A 29 -29.00 -7.66 3.60
N LEU A 30 -27.67 -7.50 3.39
CA LEU A 30 -27.10 -7.26 2.06
C LEU A 30 -27.33 -8.45 1.13
N LEU A 31 -27.09 -9.67 1.60
CA LEU A 31 -27.32 -10.90 0.81
C LEU A 31 -28.79 -11.06 0.44
N ALA A 32 -29.70 -10.81 1.38
CA ALA A 32 -31.13 -10.84 1.11
C ALA A 32 -31.56 -9.80 0.06
N GLY A 33 -30.95 -8.62 0.08
CA GLY A 33 -31.16 -7.57 -0.93
C GLY A 33 -30.65 -7.93 -2.33
N LEU A 34 -29.72 -8.86 -2.43
CA LEU A 34 -29.17 -9.36 -3.71
C LEU A 34 -29.91 -10.60 -4.25
N GLU A 35 -30.82 -11.17 -3.48
CA GLU A 35 -31.58 -12.34 -3.89
C GLU A 35 -32.49 -12.02 -5.09
N GLY A 36 -32.32 -12.77 -6.18
CA GLY A 36 -33.05 -12.54 -7.44
C GLY A 36 -32.55 -11.34 -8.27
N VAL A 37 -31.60 -10.54 -7.78
CA VAL A 37 -31.05 -9.39 -8.50
C VAL A 37 -29.81 -9.79 -9.31
N LEU A 38 -28.99 -10.71 -8.80
CA LEU A 38 -27.78 -11.18 -9.44
C LEU A 38 -27.94 -12.58 -10.03
N ASP A 39 -27.55 -12.75 -11.29
CA ASP A 39 -27.33 -14.07 -11.90
C ASP A 39 -25.96 -14.62 -11.43
N TRP A 40 -25.96 -15.27 -10.25
CA TRP A 40 -24.76 -15.89 -9.70
C TRP A 40 -24.07 -16.87 -10.64
N PRO A 41 -24.80 -17.74 -11.39
CA PRO A 41 -24.18 -18.54 -12.43
C PRO A 41 -23.44 -17.73 -13.50
N ALA A 42 -23.95 -16.59 -13.93
CA ALA A 42 -23.26 -15.70 -14.87
C ALA A 42 -22.01 -15.08 -14.23
N VAL A 43 -22.09 -14.61 -12.98
CA VAL A 43 -20.94 -14.08 -12.23
C VAL A 43 -19.84 -15.15 -12.12
N ILE A 44 -20.18 -16.37 -11.74
CA ILE A 44 -19.23 -17.49 -11.64
C ILE A 44 -18.60 -17.81 -13.00
N ARG A 45 -19.41 -17.88 -14.06
CA ARG A 45 -18.88 -18.11 -15.42
C ARG A 45 -17.88 -17.04 -15.83
N ALA A 46 -18.15 -15.79 -15.53
CA ALA A 46 -17.27 -14.66 -15.86
C ALA A 46 -15.98 -14.65 -15.02
N ALA A 47 -16.07 -14.90 -13.71
CA ALA A 47 -14.93 -14.83 -12.79
C ALA A 47 -14.02 -16.07 -12.84
N ARG A 48 -14.57 -17.25 -13.15
CA ARG A 48 -13.82 -18.52 -13.14
C ARG A 48 -12.55 -18.50 -14.00
N PRO A 49 -12.57 -17.99 -15.25
CA PRO A 49 -11.34 -17.92 -16.06
C PRO A 49 -10.23 -17.10 -15.41
N TRP A 50 -10.59 -15.99 -14.73
CA TRP A 50 -9.62 -15.13 -14.05
C TRP A 50 -8.98 -15.86 -12.86
N VAL A 51 -9.79 -16.51 -12.03
CA VAL A 51 -9.30 -17.30 -10.90
C VAL A 51 -8.40 -18.44 -11.38
N LEU A 52 -8.79 -19.14 -12.45
CA LEU A 52 -7.98 -20.21 -13.04
C LEU A 52 -6.66 -19.66 -13.59
N ALA A 53 -6.67 -18.51 -14.28
CA ALA A 53 -5.46 -17.89 -14.81
C ALA A 53 -4.48 -17.52 -13.70
N VAL A 54 -4.96 -16.91 -12.60
CA VAL A 54 -4.13 -16.59 -11.42
C VAL A 54 -3.54 -17.87 -10.81
N ARG A 55 -4.33 -18.92 -10.65
CA ARG A 55 -3.87 -20.19 -10.06
C ARG A 55 -2.90 -20.96 -10.97
N SER A 56 -3.04 -20.83 -12.29
CA SER A 56 -2.17 -21.48 -13.27
C SER A 56 -0.85 -20.76 -13.50
N ASN A 57 -0.77 -19.49 -13.10
CA ASN A 57 0.43 -18.67 -13.19
C ASN A 57 0.89 -18.26 -11.78
N PRO A 58 1.39 -19.21 -10.98
CA PRO A 58 1.85 -18.89 -9.64
C PRO A 58 3.01 -17.90 -9.71
N PRO A 59 3.10 -16.97 -8.76
CA PRO A 59 4.23 -16.05 -8.69
C PRO A 59 5.54 -16.84 -8.54
N PRO A 60 6.66 -16.29 -9.00
CA PRO A 60 7.98 -16.90 -8.81
C PRO A 60 8.24 -17.20 -7.33
N PHE A 61 9.00 -18.27 -7.04
CA PHE A 61 9.25 -18.72 -5.66
C PHE A 61 9.93 -17.67 -4.75
N TRP A 62 10.58 -16.68 -5.35
CA TRP A 62 11.19 -15.55 -4.63
C TRP A 62 10.23 -14.39 -4.38
N ALA A 63 9.01 -14.44 -4.92
CA ALA A 63 8.02 -13.40 -4.68
C ALA A 63 7.45 -13.51 -3.26
N MET A 64 7.05 -12.37 -2.69
CA MET A 64 6.45 -12.30 -1.36
C MET A 64 5.23 -13.23 -1.23
N GLU A 65 4.43 -13.34 -2.28
CA GLU A 65 3.24 -14.20 -2.32
C GLU A 65 3.59 -15.68 -2.11
N SER A 66 4.74 -16.13 -2.59
CA SER A 66 5.20 -17.49 -2.36
C SER A 66 5.61 -17.72 -0.92
N LEU A 67 6.24 -16.73 -0.29
CA LEU A 67 6.54 -16.76 1.15
C LEU A 67 5.26 -16.74 1.98
N LEU A 68 4.30 -15.89 1.66
CA LEU A 68 3.01 -15.79 2.36
C LEU A 68 2.13 -17.03 2.15
N LYS A 69 2.30 -17.76 1.06
CA LYS A 69 1.63 -19.03 0.84
C LYS A 69 2.17 -20.12 1.77
N GLU A 70 3.47 -20.13 2.01
CA GLU A 70 4.15 -21.08 2.92
C GLU A 70 3.97 -20.68 4.38
N TYR A 71 3.99 -19.36 4.66
CA TYR A 71 3.80 -18.77 5.99
C TYR A 71 2.60 -17.79 5.93
N PRO A 72 1.36 -18.29 6.04
CA PRO A 72 0.17 -17.44 5.97
C PRO A 72 0.22 -16.31 7.00
N ILE A 73 -0.23 -15.11 6.64
CA ILE A 73 -0.24 -13.93 7.54
C ILE A 73 -1.01 -14.21 8.83
N ALA A 74 -2.01 -15.09 8.77
CA ALA A 74 -2.77 -15.50 9.96
C ALA A 74 -1.98 -16.42 10.91
N SER A 75 -0.81 -16.96 10.50
CA SER A 75 0.05 -17.76 11.37
C SER A 75 1.00 -16.88 12.18
N SER A 76 1.50 -17.41 13.31
CA SER A 76 2.51 -16.74 14.14
C SER A 76 3.79 -16.43 13.35
N GLU A 77 4.19 -17.36 12.48
CA GLU A 77 5.37 -17.27 11.62
C GLU A 77 5.20 -16.21 10.54
N GLY A 78 4.05 -16.20 9.86
CA GLY A 78 3.70 -15.19 8.85
C GLY A 78 3.67 -13.79 9.45
N LEU A 79 3.06 -13.63 10.62
CA LEU A 79 3.02 -12.36 11.34
C LEU A 79 4.43 -11.90 11.78
N ALA A 80 5.29 -12.83 12.25
CA ALA A 80 6.66 -12.52 12.62
C ALA A 80 7.48 -12.07 11.40
N LEU A 81 7.32 -12.72 10.24
CA LEU A 81 7.97 -12.33 9.00
C LEU A 81 7.50 -10.94 8.51
N MET A 82 6.22 -10.64 8.60
CA MET A 82 5.68 -9.32 8.23
C MET A 82 6.22 -8.22 9.15
N ARG A 83 6.23 -8.44 10.46
CA ARG A 83 6.82 -7.50 11.43
C ARG A 83 8.31 -7.30 11.20
N LEU A 84 9.03 -8.38 10.89
CA LEU A 84 10.45 -8.30 10.56
C LEU A 84 10.67 -7.48 9.28
N ALA A 85 9.89 -7.73 8.23
CA ALA A 85 9.98 -6.98 6.98
C ALA A 85 9.71 -5.49 7.19
N GLU A 86 8.63 -5.13 7.90
CA GLU A 86 8.31 -3.75 8.23
C GLU A 86 9.43 -3.08 9.03
N ALA A 87 9.93 -3.76 10.06
CA ALA A 87 10.94 -3.21 10.94
C ALA A 87 12.29 -3.03 10.23
N LEU A 88 12.72 -3.99 9.40
CA LEU A 88 13.97 -3.89 8.63
C LEU A 88 13.96 -2.75 7.60
N LEU A 89 12.78 -2.38 7.08
CA LEU A 89 12.65 -1.21 6.19
C LEU A 89 12.84 0.12 6.93
N ARG A 90 12.67 0.14 8.25
CA ARG A 90 12.75 1.35 9.09
C ARG A 90 14.06 1.49 9.86
N VAL A 91 14.83 0.41 9.98
CA VAL A 91 16.07 0.40 10.77
C VAL A 91 17.22 1.02 9.98
N PRO A 92 17.90 2.05 10.52
CA PRO A 92 18.93 2.79 9.80
C PRO A 92 20.29 2.08 9.82
N ASP A 93 20.54 1.13 10.73
CA ASP A 93 21.83 0.50 10.91
C ASP A 93 21.79 -1.02 11.00
N VAL A 94 22.89 -1.65 10.62
CA VAL A 94 23.02 -3.11 10.53
C VAL A 94 22.98 -3.80 11.90
N GLU A 95 23.46 -3.17 12.95
CA GLU A 95 23.54 -3.77 14.30
C GLU A 95 22.14 -3.91 14.91
N THR A 96 21.33 -2.86 14.79
CA THR A 96 19.92 -2.90 15.19
C THR A 96 19.14 -3.90 14.34
N ALA A 97 19.41 -3.98 13.03
CA ALA A 97 18.78 -4.96 12.15
C ALA A 97 19.11 -6.41 12.57
N ILE A 98 20.35 -6.69 13.00
CA ILE A 98 20.77 -8.00 13.51
C ILE A 98 20.02 -8.36 14.80
N ALA A 99 20.02 -7.43 15.76
CA ALA A 99 19.37 -7.66 17.06
C ALA A 99 17.87 -7.89 16.89
N LEU A 100 17.22 -7.10 16.04
CA LEU A 100 15.80 -7.21 15.74
C LEU A 100 15.46 -8.53 15.04
N THR A 101 16.27 -8.93 14.05
CA THR A 101 16.09 -10.20 13.34
C THR A 101 16.19 -11.38 14.29
N ALA A 102 17.20 -11.38 15.18
CA ALA A 102 17.38 -12.42 16.19
C ALA A 102 16.19 -12.47 17.19
N ASP A 103 15.70 -11.31 17.65
CA ASP A 103 14.56 -11.23 18.57
C ASP A 103 13.26 -11.72 17.93
N GLN A 104 12.95 -11.28 16.71
CA GLN A 104 11.70 -11.66 16.03
C GLN A 104 11.68 -13.15 15.63
N LEU A 105 12.80 -13.68 15.14
CA LEU A 105 12.91 -15.09 14.79
C LEU A 105 12.97 -15.99 16.02
N GLY A 106 13.53 -15.50 17.15
CA GLY A 106 13.56 -16.24 18.41
C GLY A 106 12.20 -16.32 19.12
N ARG A 107 11.28 -15.38 18.84
CA ARG A 107 9.92 -15.35 19.42
C ARG A 107 8.91 -16.20 18.65
N ALA A 108 9.14 -16.39 17.36
CA ALA A 108 8.29 -17.23 16.53
C ALA A 108 8.71 -18.68 16.71
N ASP A 109 7.75 -19.55 17.00
CA ASP A 109 7.98 -20.99 17.14
C ASP A 109 8.10 -21.61 15.73
N PHE A 110 9.24 -21.36 15.10
CA PHE A 110 9.55 -21.98 13.80
C PHE A 110 9.90 -23.47 13.94
N ALA A 111 9.49 -24.12 15.05
CA ALA A 111 9.62 -25.57 15.27
C ALA A 111 10.98 -26.17 14.83
N GLY A 112 12.08 -25.48 15.13
CA GLY A 112 13.43 -25.88 14.72
C GLY A 112 13.83 -25.47 13.30
N ASP A 113 13.00 -24.72 12.56
CA ASP A 113 13.23 -24.36 11.16
C ASP A 113 13.66 -22.90 10.93
N ALA A 114 13.99 -22.13 11.97
CA ALA A 114 14.49 -20.76 11.83
C ALA A 114 15.67 -20.66 10.86
N ASP A 115 16.56 -21.65 10.89
CA ASP A 115 17.69 -21.74 9.95
C ASP A 115 17.25 -21.97 8.51
N LYS A 116 16.17 -22.71 8.27
CA LYS A 116 15.61 -22.93 6.93
C LYS A 116 14.93 -21.68 6.39
N VAL A 117 14.21 -20.94 7.24
CA VAL A 117 13.60 -19.64 6.86
C VAL A 117 14.69 -18.66 6.46
N MET A 118 15.75 -18.54 7.27
CA MET A 118 16.89 -17.68 6.94
C MET A 118 17.65 -18.14 5.69
N ALA A 119 17.80 -19.45 5.52
CA ALA A 119 18.41 -20.00 4.30
C ALA A 119 17.57 -19.71 3.06
N ARG A 120 16.25 -19.76 3.15
CA ARG A 120 15.34 -19.44 2.04
C ARG A 120 15.30 -17.93 1.74
N LEU A 121 15.24 -17.08 2.75
CA LEU A 121 15.35 -15.62 2.56
C LEU A 121 16.70 -15.26 1.92
N SER A 122 17.78 -15.89 2.34
CA SER A 122 19.11 -15.69 1.77
C SER A 122 19.23 -16.22 0.34
N SER A 123 18.66 -17.39 0.05
CA SER A 123 18.64 -17.96 -1.30
C SER A 123 17.73 -17.16 -2.24
N SER A 124 16.63 -16.62 -1.75
CA SER A 124 15.78 -15.69 -2.49
C SER A 124 16.53 -14.40 -2.82
N ALA A 125 17.30 -13.85 -1.88
CA ALA A 125 18.15 -12.67 -2.11
C ALA A 125 19.23 -12.93 -3.16
N ILE A 126 19.87 -14.10 -3.11
CA ILE A 126 20.90 -14.51 -4.08
C ILE A 126 20.28 -14.74 -5.47
N ALA A 127 19.12 -15.35 -5.56
CA ALA A 127 18.41 -15.57 -6.83
C ALA A 127 17.98 -14.24 -7.47
N LEU A 128 17.46 -13.29 -6.66
CA LEU A 128 17.11 -11.95 -7.12
C LEU A 128 18.35 -11.15 -7.56
N SER A 129 19.46 -11.24 -6.82
CA SER A 129 20.70 -10.54 -7.20
C SER A 129 21.28 -11.05 -8.52
N LYS A 130 21.13 -12.33 -8.85
CA LYS A 130 21.55 -12.91 -10.14
C LYS A 130 20.77 -12.38 -11.34
N ASN A 131 19.51 -12.01 -11.16
CA ASN A 131 18.67 -11.47 -12.24
C ASN A 131 18.90 -9.97 -12.49
N PHE A 132 19.56 -9.25 -11.57
CA PHE A 132 19.77 -7.80 -11.64
C PHE A 132 21.25 -7.38 -11.80
N LEU A 133 22.20 -8.32 -11.73
CA LEU A 133 23.62 -8.02 -11.97
C LEU A 133 24.03 -8.51 -13.37
N PRO A 134 24.80 -7.70 -14.13
CA PRO A 134 25.42 -8.16 -15.36
C PRO A 134 26.33 -9.36 -15.05
N HIS A 135 26.24 -10.38 -15.88
CA HIS A 135 26.96 -11.65 -15.74
C HIS A 135 28.47 -11.43 -15.56
N SER A 136 29.00 -11.76 -14.42
CA SER A 136 30.43 -11.91 -14.20
C SER A 136 30.68 -13.24 -13.47
N GLY A 137 31.00 -14.26 -14.28
CA GLY A 137 31.81 -15.43 -13.92
C GLY A 137 31.16 -16.54 -13.08
N PRO A 138 31.61 -17.80 -13.31
CA PRO A 138 31.02 -18.99 -12.73
C PRO A 138 31.67 -19.38 -11.41
N THR A 139 30.88 -19.81 -10.41
CA THR A 139 31.36 -20.73 -9.38
C THR A 139 30.18 -21.37 -8.66
N GLY A 140 30.02 -22.70 -8.75
CA GLY A 140 30.46 -23.61 -7.70
C GLY A 140 29.36 -23.92 -6.68
N THR A 141 28.83 -25.12 -6.75
CA THR A 141 28.07 -25.89 -5.74
C THR A 141 28.31 -25.45 -4.28
N ALA A 142 27.23 -25.04 -3.61
CA ALA A 142 27.26 -24.77 -2.19
C ALA A 142 26.23 -25.65 -1.46
N GLU A 143 26.65 -26.86 -1.12
CA GLU A 143 25.97 -27.68 -0.13
C GLU A 143 26.49 -27.36 1.26
N SER A 144 25.57 -27.40 2.25
CA SER A 144 25.74 -27.56 3.70
C SER A 144 27.06 -27.08 4.33
N GLY A 145 27.16 -25.79 4.58
CA GLY A 145 28.31 -25.20 5.27
C GLY A 145 28.37 -23.68 5.19
N LEU A 146 27.38 -23.05 4.58
CA LEU A 146 27.40 -21.61 4.31
C LEU A 146 27.28 -20.75 5.58
N PHE A 147 26.57 -21.22 6.59
CA PHE A 147 26.33 -20.47 7.83
C PHE A 147 27.57 -20.40 8.73
N GLY A 148 28.46 -21.38 8.67
CA GLY A 148 29.70 -21.36 9.44
C GLY A 148 30.80 -20.46 8.86
N ARG A 149 30.72 -20.07 7.59
CA ARG A 149 31.74 -19.27 6.90
C ARG A 149 31.35 -17.83 6.61
N LEU A 150 30.06 -17.54 6.57
CA LEU A 150 29.54 -16.18 6.42
C LEU A 150 29.18 -15.65 7.81
N GLY A 151 29.93 -14.72 8.33
CA GLY A 151 29.63 -14.11 9.63
C GLY A 151 28.21 -13.55 9.67
N ALA A 152 27.59 -13.48 10.84
CA ALA A 152 26.20 -13.00 11.06
C ALA A 152 25.88 -11.69 10.31
N ARG A 153 26.86 -10.80 10.17
CA ARG A 153 26.75 -9.53 9.40
C ARG A 153 26.43 -9.75 7.94
N THR A 154 27.00 -10.77 7.29
CA THR A 154 26.75 -11.02 5.86
C THR A 154 25.36 -11.61 5.63
N VAL A 155 24.90 -12.49 6.54
CA VAL A 155 23.55 -13.08 6.48
C VAL A 155 22.51 -12.00 6.68
N VAL A 156 22.67 -11.11 7.66
CA VAL A 156 21.74 -10.02 7.91
C VAL A 156 21.75 -9.00 6.76
N ALA A 157 22.91 -8.64 6.22
CA ALA A 157 22.98 -7.76 5.05
C ALA A 157 22.26 -8.38 3.84
N ALA A 158 22.38 -9.69 3.61
CA ALA A 158 21.64 -10.39 2.58
C ALA A 158 20.12 -10.40 2.85
N THR A 159 19.72 -10.60 4.12
CA THR A 159 18.30 -10.57 4.53
C THR A 159 17.70 -9.17 4.38
N VAL A 160 18.41 -8.14 4.83
CA VAL A 160 17.98 -6.73 4.63
C VAL A 160 17.83 -6.42 3.14
N ARG A 161 18.78 -6.90 2.32
CA ARG A 161 18.70 -6.70 0.88
C ARG A 161 17.53 -7.46 0.25
N ALA A 162 17.23 -8.68 0.72
CA ALA A 162 16.07 -9.45 0.29
C ALA A 162 14.77 -8.73 0.65
N VAL A 163 14.64 -8.26 1.89
CA VAL A 163 13.47 -7.51 2.37
C VAL A 163 13.30 -6.22 1.58
N GLN A 164 14.38 -5.48 1.30
CA GLN A 164 14.32 -4.28 0.45
C GLN A 164 13.85 -4.60 -0.98
N LEU A 165 14.32 -5.71 -1.56
CA LEU A 165 13.89 -6.16 -2.89
C LEU A 165 12.43 -6.60 -2.89
N LEU A 166 11.98 -7.30 -1.84
CA LEU A 166 10.57 -7.65 -1.66
C LEU A 166 9.70 -6.41 -1.43
N GLY A 167 10.20 -5.45 -0.65
CA GLY A 167 9.54 -4.16 -0.43
C GLY A 167 9.30 -3.36 -1.71
N ARG A 168 10.16 -3.49 -2.72
CA ARG A 168 9.98 -2.86 -4.03
C ARG A 168 8.76 -3.34 -4.81
N GLN A 169 8.19 -4.48 -4.45
CA GLN A 169 6.93 -4.94 -5.02
C GLN A 169 5.73 -4.11 -4.51
N PHE A 170 5.85 -3.50 -3.33
CA PHE A 170 4.80 -2.71 -2.69
C PHE A 170 5.08 -1.21 -2.75
N VAL A 171 6.36 -0.83 -2.81
CA VAL A 171 6.81 0.56 -2.88
C VAL A 171 7.43 0.81 -4.24
N LEU A 172 6.70 1.52 -5.08
CA LEU A 172 7.09 1.79 -6.47
C LEU A 172 8.37 2.63 -6.55
N GLY A 173 8.59 3.52 -5.58
CA GLY A 173 9.81 4.34 -5.50
C GLY A 173 9.90 5.12 -4.18
N GLU A 174 11.10 5.50 -3.80
CA GLU A 174 11.34 6.32 -2.60
C GLU A 174 10.99 7.81 -2.82
N THR A 175 10.94 8.22 -4.07
CA THR A 175 10.56 9.57 -4.50
C THR A 175 9.54 9.49 -5.62
N ILE A 176 8.74 10.53 -5.81
CA ILE A 176 7.77 10.60 -6.92
C ILE A 176 8.47 10.43 -8.28
N ALA A 177 9.66 11.00 -8.47
CA ALA A 177 10.41 10.84 -9.71
C ALA A 177 10.81 9.38 -9.95
N GLY A 178 11.34 8.70 -8.94
CA GLY A 178 11.67 7.27 -9.00
C GLY A 178 10.44 6.40 -9.27
N ALA A 179 9.32 6.67 -8.60
CA ALA A 179 8.06 5.96 -8.83
C ALA A 179 7.56 6.16 -10.28
N MET A 180 7.65 7.36 -10.82
CA MET A 180 7.27 7.65 -12.22
C MET A 180 8.21 6.98 -13.23
N ASP A 181 9.50 6.81 -12.90
CA ASP A 181 10.46 6.07 -13.75
C ASP A 181 10.09 4.58 -13.83
N GLU A 182 9.77 3.97 -12.68
CA GLU A 182 9.30 2.58 -12.62
C GLU A 182 7.96 2.39 -13.34
N ALA A 183 7.03 3.34 -13.17
CA ALA A 183 5.76 3.34 -13.90
C ALA A 183 5.98 3.38 -15.41
N ARG A 184 6.92 4.21 -15.89
CA ARG A 184 7.30 4.24 -17.31
C ARG A 184 7.92 2.93 -17.77
N ALA A 185 8.73 2.28 -16.93
CA ALA A 185 9.30 0.98 -17.23
C ALA A 185 8.20 -0.11 -17.34
N ALA A 186 7.26 -0.12 -16.41
CA ALA A 186 6.13 -1.06 -16.43
C ALA A 186 5.23 -0.89 -17.68
N ARG A 187 4.99 0.35 -18.12
CA ARG A 187 4.21 0.63 -19.33
C ARG A 187 4.86 0.14 -20.62
N ARG A 188 6.20 0.03 -20.65
CA ARG A 188 6.90 -0.58 -21.79
C ARG A 188 6.61 -2.07 -21.92
N GLN A 189 6.30 -2.74 -20.81
CA GLN A 189 5.98 -4.17 -20.77
C GLN A 189 4.48 -4.41 -20.93
N THR A 190 3.65 -3.57 -20.31
CA THR A 190 2.20 -3.70 -20.31
C THR A 190 1.58 -2.36 -20.70
N THR A 191 1.10 -2.27 -21.94
CA THR A 191 0.44 -1.07 -22.45
C THR A 191 -0.87 -0.82 -21.72
N GLY A 192 -1.25 0.45 -21.60
CA GLY A 192 -2.51 0.84 -20.98
C GLY A 192 -2.51 0.93 -19.45
N LEU A 193 -1.39 0.61 -18.76
CA LEU A 193 -1.27 0.81 -17.33
C LEU A 193 -1.44 2.30 -16.96
N ARG A 194 -2.18 2.54 -15.88
CA ARG A 194 -2.33 3.82 -15.20
C ARG A 194 -1.98 3.66 -13.74
N PHE A 195 -1.46 4.72 -13.15
CA PHE A 195 -1.00 4.70 -11.76
C PHE A 195 -1.73 5.79 -10.98
N SER A 196 -2.23 5.43 -9.81
CA SER A 196 -2.59 6.36 -8.76
C SER A 196 -1.47 6.33 -7.73
N TYR A 197 -0.69 7.41 -7.65
CA TYR A 197 0.45 7.46 -6.74
C TYR A 197 -0.07 7.74 -5.34
N ASP A 198 0.22 6.85 -4.41
CA ASP A 198 -0.05 6.99 -2.99
C ASP A 198 1.25 7.32 -2.27
N MET A 199 1.32 8.50 -1.68
CA MET A 199 2.50 8.93 -0.93
C MET A 199 2.45 8.36 0.48
N LEU A 200 3.47 7.57 0.84
CA LEU A 200 3.59 7.06 2.19
C LEU A 200 3.71 8.19 3.20
N GLY A 201 2.97 8.08 4.29
CA GLY A 201 2.88 9.04 5.37
C GLY A 201 1.46 9.49 5.63
N GLU A 202 0.98 9.23 6.83
CA GLU A 202 -0.37 9.51 7.29
C GLU A 202 -0.34 9.87 8.77
N GLY A 203 -1.50 10.30 9.32
CA GLY A 203 -1.60 10.60 10.74
C GLY A 203 -0.70 11.73 11.18
N ALA A 204 -0.83 12.93 10.58
CA ALA A 204 -0.13 14.12 11.04
C ALA A 204 -0.39 14.33 12.54
N ARG A 205 0.67 14.48 13.34
CA ARG A 205 0.56 14.70 14.78
C ARG A 205 0.54 16.17 15.17
N THR A 206 1.14 16.99 14.31
CA THR A 206 1.23 18.45 14.50
C THR A 206 0.78 19.18 13.25
N GLN A 207 0.48 20.48 13.40
CA GLN A 207 0.19 21.34 12.26
C GLN A 207 1.40 21.42 11.29
N ALA A 208 2.62 21.37 11.81
CA ALA A 208 3.83 21.35 10.99
C ALA A 208 3.91 20.08 10.13
N ASP A 209 3.56 18.93 10.67
CA ASP A 209 3.49 17.67 9.91
C ASP A 209 2.45 17.77 8.79
N ALA A 210 1.24 18.26 9.10
CA ALA A 210 0.18 18.42 8.13
C ALA A 210 0.60 19.36 6.97
N MET A 211 1.28 20.44 7.27
CA MET A 211 1.79 21.36 6.25
C MET A 211 2.93 20.75 5.44
N LYS A 212 3.77 19.91 6.05
CA LYS A 212 4.81 19.14 5.34
C LYS A 212 4.19 18.14 4.37
N TYR A 213 3.18 17.37 4.79
CA TYR A 213 2.47 16.43 3.91
C TYR A 213 1.74 17.17 2.78
N LEU A 214 1.09 18.30 3.07
CA LEU A 214 0.44 19.11 2.04
C LEU A 214 1.44 19.59 0.97
N ALA A 215 2.64 20.02 1.40
CA ALA A 215 3.70 20.43 0.48
C ALA A 215 4.19 19.23 -0.36
N SER A 216 4.31 18.04 0.25
CA SER A 216 4.69 16.81 -0.45
C SER A 216 3.65 16.39 -1.48
N TYR A 217 2.36 16.45 -1.16
CA TYR A 217 1.28 16.20 -2.13
C TYR A 217 1.34 17.17 -3.31
N ARG A 218 1.49 18.47 -3.05
CA ARG A 218 1.61 19.48 -4.12
C ARG A 218 2.82 19.24 -5.02
N HIS A 219 3.95 18.86 -4.46
CA HIS A 219 5.15 18.50 -5.21
C HIS A 219 4.92 17.27 -6.09
N ALA A 220 4.30 16.22 -5.54
CA ALA A 220 3.98 15.02 -6.30
C ALA A 220 3.00 15.33 -7.45
N MET A 221 1.95 16.09 -7.16
CA MET A 221 0.97 16.51 -8.18
C MET A 221 1.61 17.34 -9.31
N ALA A 222 2.52 18.24 -8.99
CA ALA A 222 3.26 19.01 -10.00
C ALA A 222 4.10 18.09 -10.91
N SER A 223 4.73 17.05 -10.34
CA SER A 223 5.50 16.06 -11.10
C SER A 223 4.61 15.23 -12.01
N ILE A 224 3.45 14.76 -11.52
CA ILE A 224 2.47 13.99 -12.29
C ILE A 224 1.89 14.85 -13.41
N ALA A 225 1.48 16.08 -13.10
CA ALA A 225 0.93 17.04 -14.04
C ALA A 225 1.85 17.33 -15.23
N ALA A 226 3.18 17.37 -14.98
CA ALA A 226 4.17 17.60 -16.04
C ALA A 226 4.18 16.48 -17.12
N SER A 227 3.62 15.31 -16.82
CA SER A 227 3.52 14.16 -17.73
C SER A 227 2.08 13.90 -18.21
N ALA A 228 1.11 14.63 -17.71
CA ALA A 228 -0.30 14.46 -18.07
C ALA A 228 -0.60 15.05 -19.46
N ASP A 229 -1.55 14.45 -20.16
CA ASP A 229 -2.15 15.02 -21.35
C ASP A 229 -3.29 16.01 -20.95
N PRO A 230 -3.11 17.30 -21.13
CA PRO A 230 -4.10 18.29 -20.71
C PRO A 230 -5.38 18.28 -21.58
N LYS A 231 -5.35 17.59 -22.71
CA LYS A 231 -6.49 17.50 -23.66
C LYS A 231 -7.11 16.12 -23.73
N GLY A 232 -6.47 15.13 -23.10
CA GLY A 232 -6.96 13.77 -22.99
C GLY A 232 -8.13 13.65 -22.02
N VAL A 233 -8.72 12.46 -21.93
CA VAL A 233 -9.67 12.13 -20.86
C VAL A 233 -8.88 11.93 -19.57
N THR A 234 -9.41 12.41 -18.45
CA THR A 234 -8.71 12.38 -17.15
C THR A 234 -8.26 10.97 -16.75
N GLU A 235 -9.10 9.98 -17.05
CA GLU A 235 -8.82 8.57 -16.76
C GLU A 235 -7.65 8.00 -17.59
N SER A 236 -7.20 8.68 -18.61
CA SER A 236 -6.01 8.29 -19.38
C SER A 236 -4.70 8.77 -18.76
N ASN A 237 -4.77 9.72 -17.84
CA ASN A 237 -3.63 10.23 -17.09
C ASN A 237 -3.40 9.46 -15.80
N ASP A 238 -2.20 9.54 -15.26
CA ASP A 238 -1.92 9.10 -13.90
C ASP A 238 -2.57 10.08 -12.91
N GLY A 239 -2.86 9.57 -11.71
CA GLY A 239 -3.47 10.33 -10.64
C GLY A 239 -2.69 10.22 -9.32
N ILE A 240 -3.30 10.74 -8.26
CA ILE A 240 -2.76 10.72 -6.91
C ILE A 240 -3.84 10.30 -5.92
N SER A 241 -3.46 9.53 -4.91
CA SER A 241 -4.27 9.28 -3.72
C SER A 241 -3.79 10.15 -2.57
N ILE A 242 -4.72 10.69 -1.79
CA ILE A 242 -4.45 11.49 -0.60
C ILE A 242 -5.14 10.92 0.62
N LYS A 243 -4.52 11.07 1.80
CA LYS A 243 -5.09 10.71 3.09
C LYS A 243 -5.46 11.96 3.88
N LEU A 244 -6.68 12.01 4.36
CA LEU A 244 -7.18 13.15 5.11
C LEU A 244 -6.43 13.31 6.45
N SER A 245 -6.05 12.20 7.09
CA SER A 245 -5.26 12.19 8.31
C SER A 245 -3.86 12.78 8.15
N ALA A 246 -3.30 12.76 6.94
CA ALA A 246 -2.04 13.43 6.65
C ALA A 246 -2.17 14.96 6.60
N LEU A 247 -3.37 15.46 6.34
CA LEU A 247 -3.62 16.89 6.10
C LEU A 247 -4.15 17.65 7.33
N HIS A 248 -4.46 16.92 8.44
CA HIS A 248 -4.97 17.55 9.65
C HIS A 248 -4.56 16.77 10.91
N PRO A 249 -3.91 17.41 11.93
CA PRO A 249 -3.37 16.69 13.09
C PRO A 249 -4.43 16.18 14.07
N ARG A 250 -5.65 16.64 13.98
CA ARG A 250 -6.79 16.24 14.81
C ARG A 250 -7.96 15.85 13.92
N TYR A 251 -7.70 14.96 12.97
CA TYR A 251 -8.72 14.40 12.10
C TYR A 251 -9.57 13.37 12.85
N GLU A 252 -10.45 13.91 13.70
CA GLU A 252 -11.30 13.17 14.63
C GLU A 252 -12.70 13.80 14.63
N TYR A 253 -13.74 12.97 14.78
CA TYR A 253 -15.12 13.45 14.83
C TYR A 253 -15.38 14.46 15.96
N ALA A 254 -14.75 14.27 17.11
CA ALA A 254 -14.83 15.21 18.22
C ALA A 254 -14.33 16.63 17.89
N GLN A 255 -13.55 16.77 16.82
CA GLN A 255 -13.03 18.06 16.32
C GLN A 255 -13.68 18.48 14.99
N ARG A 256 -14.87 17.97 14.68
CA ARG A 256 -15.54 18.13 13.39
C ARG A 256 -15.57 19.58 12.89
N GLU A 257 -15.99 20.53 13.70
CA GLU A 257 -16.08 21.94 13.30
C GLU A 257 -14.72 22.49 12.85
N ARG A 258 -13.69 22.18 13.62
CA ARG A 258 -12.32 22.57 13.30
C ARG A 258 -11.82 21.86 12.04
N VAL A 259 -12.08 20.57 11.91
CA VAL A 259 -11.72 19.80 10.72
C VAL A 259 -12.38 20.39 9.49
N MET A 260 -13.68 20.65 9.53
CA MET A 260 -14.40 21.24 8.38
C MET A 260 -13.83 22.61 7.98
N SER A 261 -13.49 23.45 8.96
CA SER A 261 -12.97 24.79 8.69
C SER A 261 -11.51 24.82 8.20
N GLU A 262 -10.67 23.88 8.64
CA GLU A 262 -9.24 23.86 8.33
C GLU A 262 -8.87 22.86 7.22
N LEU A 263 -9.48 21.66 7.19
CA LEU A 263 -9.13 20.60 6.27
C LEU A 263 -9.79 20.76 4.90
N VAL A 264 -11.08 21.12 4.85
CA VAL A 264 -11.81 21.29 3.59
C VAL A 264 -11.11 22.26 2.63
N PRO A 265 -10.65 23.46 3.05
CA PRO A 265 -9.90 24.35 2.16
C PRO A 265 -8.58 23.74 1.64
N ARG A 266 -7.92 22.89 2.43
CA ARG A 266 -6.67 22.22 2.02
C ARG A 266 -6.95 21.19 0.93
N VAL A 267 -7.96 20.35 1.16
CA VAL A 267 -8.40 19.32 0.18
C VAL A 267 -8.89 20.00 -1.09
N TRP A 268 -9.71 21.04 -0.95
CA TRP A 268 -10.21 21.81 -2.09
C TRP A 268 -9.06 22.36 -2.95
N GLY A 269 -8.05 22.96 -2.34
CA GLY A 269 -6.87 23.45 -3.05
C GLY A 269 -6.08 22.36 -3.78
N LEU A 270 -6.09 21.11 -3.30
CA LEU A 270 -5.52 19.97 -4.03
C LEU A 270 -6.44 19.56 -5.20
N CYS A 271 -7.76 19.57 -5.01
CA CYS A 271 -8.72 19.28 -6.07
C CYS A 271 -8.61 20.28 -7.21
N GLU A 272 -8.45 21.59 -6.92
CA GLU A 272 -8.24 22.63 -7.94
C GLU A 272 -6.97 22.38 -8.75
N VAL A 273 -5.87 21.99 -8.09
CA VAL A 273 -4.61 21.62 -8.77
C VAL A 273 -4.82 20.41 -9.67
N ALA A 274 -5.49 19.36 -9.17
CA ALA A 274 -5.76 18.16 -9.95
C ALA A 274 -6.62 18.44 -11.18
N ALA A 275 -7.71 19.20 -11.00
CA ALA A 275 -8.62 19.59 -12.07
C ALA A 275 -7.91 20.44 -13.14
N SER A 276 -7.10 21.42 -12.73
CA SER A 276 -6.36 22.27 -13.67
C SER A 276 -5.30 21.50 -14.46
N ALA A 277 -4.75 20.44 -13.88
CA ALA A 277 -3.74 19.59 -14.50
C ALA A 277 -4.32 18.38 -15.25
N ASN A 278 -5.66 18.22 -15.25
CA ASN A 278 -6.35 17.06 -15.84
C ASN A 278 -5.85 15.70 -15.28
N ILE A 279 -5.63 15.63 -13.96
CA ILE A 279 -5.23 14.40 -13.28
C ILE A 279 -6.30 13.97 -12.26
N SER A 280 -6.43 12.67 -12.02
CA SER A 280 -7.34 12.14 -11.00
C SER A 280 -6.78 12.39 -9.60
N LEU A 281 -7.68 12.74 -8.66
CA LEU A 281 -7.40 12.78 -7.24
C LEU A 281 -8.38 11.86 -6.52
N THR A 282 -7.84 10.93 -5.74
CA THR A 282 -8.59 9.99 -4.92
C THR A 282 -8.41 10.34 -3.46
N ILE A 283 -9.49 10.37 -2.69
CA ILE A 283 -9.44 10.45 -1.23
C ILE A 283 -9.51 9.02 -0.71
N ASP A 284 -8.47 8.57 -0.04
CA ASP A 284 -8.43 7.24 0.53
C ASP A 284 -9.41 7.12 1.71
N ALA A 285 -10.07 5.97 1.79
CA ALA A 285 -10.82 5.59 2.97
C ALA A 285 -9.84 5.16 4.07
N GLU A 286 -10.03 5.72 5.27
CA GLU A 286 -9.23 5.40 6.43
C GLU A 286 -10.08 4.61 7.45
N GLU A 287 -9.81 4.73 8.75
CA GLU A 287 -10.48 3.95 9.78
C GLU A 287 -11.99 4.20 9.82
N VAL A 288 -12.76 3.19 10.19
CA VAL A 288 -14.24 3.22 10.19
C VAL A 288 -14.83 4.30 11.12
N ASP A 289 -14.15 4.63 12.20
CA ASP A 289 -14.56 5.69 13.14
C ASP A 289 -14.43 7.10 12.54
N ARG A 290 -13.72 7.24 11.43
CA ARG A 290 -13.59 8.48 10.65
C ARG A 290 -14.49 8.53 9.41
N LEU A 291 -15.23 7.45 9.12
CA LEU A 291 -16.03 7.34 7.90
C LEU A 291 -17.00 8.51 7.73
N GLU A 292 -17.79 8.83 8.76
CA GLU A 292 -18.76 9.93 8.67
C GLU A 292 -18.07 11.29 8.45
N LEU A 293 -16.97 11.55 9.14
CA LEU A 293 -16.21 12.77 8.98
C LEU A 293 -15.56 12.86 7.59
N SER A 294 -15.08 11.74 7.07
CA SER A 294 -14.54 11.62 5.72
C SER A 294 -15.60 11.98 4.66
N LEU A 295 -16.81 11.45 4.84
CA LEU A 295 -17.93 11.75 3.95
C LEU A 295 -18.37 13.22 4.05
N ASP A 296 -18.38 13.81 5.26
CA ASP A 296 -18.65 15.23 5.47
C ASP A 296 -17.64 16.11 4.69
N VAL A 297 -16.34 15.78 4.77
CA VAL A 297 -15.29 16.50 4.04
C VAL A 297 -15.45 16.33 2.53
N PHE A 298 -15.77 15.11 2.08
CA PHE A 298 -16.00 14.84 0.66
C PHE A 298 -17.22 15.59 0.10
N GLU A 299 -18.30 15.68 0.88
CA GLU A 299 -19.52 16.40 0.47
C GLU A 299 -19.28 17.92 0.37
N ALA A 300 -18.50 18.50 1.28
CA ALA A 300 -18.20 19.93 1.34
C ALA A 300 -17.27 20.40 0.21
#